data_a04e9c1139ba355dd1119b773eac6c38
#
_entry.id   a04e9c1139ba355dd1119b773eac6c38
#
_cell.length_a   1.000
_cell.length_b   1.000
_cell.length_c   1.000
_cell.angle_alpha   90.00
_cell.angle_beta   90.00
_cell.angle_gamma   90.00
#
_symmetry.space_group_name_H-M   'P 1'
#
loop_
_entity.id
_entity.type
_entity.pdbx_description
1 polymer ?
#
loop_
_entity_poly.entity_id
_entity_poly.type
_entity_poly.pdbx_seq_one_letter_code
_entity_poly.pdbx_strand_id
1 'polypeptide(L)'
;MTHHAETRTVHQPAPVVEGSTPLGVPIYQAHTFAFPDTETMAASFQGAGSPFVYARYGNPTVAALEDAVADLEGGAGAIASGSGMGAITATLWALLGTGGHVVAQERLYGGTQALLTTLRERWGVEVTQVDAGDPAAVDAALRPDTRVLVLETIANPTGQVADLPALTALARRHGTTVIVDNTFATPLLCRPIEHGADIVVHSATKYMGGHSDTIGGVAVFADAGTLTRVRERTNEFGAVMEPFAAWLINRGLSTLGVRMRRHCANAEELARRLDRHPAVTRVHYAGLPDHPGHATARELLDGGFGGVLAFELAGGLEAGRSFAERVRLAVLAPSLGDVRTLVMHPASTSHRMLDAEGLARAGVSEGLIRLSAGIEDVEDLWADLERALE
;
A
#
# COMPACT_ATOMS: atom_id res chain seq x y z
N MET A 1 24.04 14.68 -6.76
CA MET A 1 23.54 13.56 -7.60
C MET A 1 22.59 12.75 -6.73
N THR A 2 21.35 12.66 -7.11
CA THR A 2 20.37 11.80 -6.43
C THR A 2 20.63 10.35 -6.83
N HIS A 3 20.89 9.50 -5.87
CA HIS A 3 21.07 8.07 -6.10
C HIS A 3 19.76 7.40 -6.54
N HIS A 4 19.85 6.29 -7.26
CA HIS A 4 18.69 5.44 -7.59
C HIS A 4 17.99 4.93 -6.32
N ALA A 5 16.68 4.64 -6.41
CA ALA A 5 15.84 4.21 -5.28
C ALA A 5 16.43 3.01 -4.52
N GLU A 6 16.95 2.01 -5.24
CA GLU A 6 17.58 0.83 -4.61
C GLU A 6 18.80 1.18 -3.75
N THR A 7 19.63 2.16 -4.18
CA THR A 7 20.73 2.64 -3.35
C THR A 7 20.21 3.35 -2.11
N ARG A 8 19.15 4.15 -2.24
CA ARG A 8 18.53 4.87 -1.11
C ARG A 8 17.89 3.94 -0.09
N THR A 9 17.37 2.77 -0.51
CA THR A 9 16.87 1.76 0.45
C THR A 9 17.95 1.22 1.37
N VAL A 10 19.19 1.15 0.90
CA VAL A 10 20.36 0.67 1.69
C VAL A 10 20.99 1.79 2.51
N HIS A 11 21.02 3.02 1.98
CA HIS A 11 21.60 4.19 2.63
C HIS A 11 20.51 5.09 3.23
N GLN A 12 19.75 4.52 4.16
CA GLN A 12 18.69 5.25 4.87
C GLN A 12 19.28 6.32 5.81
N PRO A 13 18.55 7.43 6.05
CA PRO A 13 18.95 8.39 7.06
C PRO A 13 19.09 7.72 8.43
N ALA A 14 20.20 7.99 9.11
CA ALA A 14 20.45 7.50 10.45
C ALA A 14 20.72 8.68 11.40
N PRO A 15 20.29 8.58 12.67
CA PRO A 15 20.62 9.61 13.67
C PRO A 15 22.14 9.74 13.83
N VAL A 16 22.64 10.97 13.85
CA VAL A 16 24.06 11.28 14.05
C VAL A 16 24.39 11.16 15.54
N VAL A 17 25.41 10.37 15.86
CA VAL A 17 26.04 10.31 17.19
C VAL A 17 27.36 11.05 17.12
N GLU A 18 27.68 11.85 18.13
CA GLU A 18 28.94 12.62 18.15
C GLU A 18 30.15 11.70 17.94
N GLY A 19 30.94 12.00 16.90
CA GLY A 19 32.15 11.25 16.55
C GLY A 19 31.96 9.93 15.81
N SER A 20 30.72 9.46 15.61
CA SER A 20 30.45 8.25 14.84
C SER A 20 29.00 8.22 14.35
N THR A 21 28.72 7.46 13.29
CA THR A 21 27.36 7.24 12.78
C THR A 21 27.06 5.75 12.78
N PRO A 22 26.00 5.29 13.46
CA PRO A 22 25.60 3.88 13.41
C PRO A 22 25.15 3.51 11.98
N LEU A 23 25.55 2.32 11.51
CA LEU A 23 25.10 1.85 10.19
C LEU A 23 23.63 1.43 10.16
N GLY A 24 23.09 0.97 11.29
CA GLY A 24 21.67 0.67 11.46
C GLY A 24 20.99 1.73 12.31
N VAL A 25 19.70 1.94 12.08
CA VAL A 25 18.90 2.87 12.89
C VAL A 25 18.81 2.35 14.34
N PRO A 26 19.21 3.13 15.36
CA PRO A 26 19.04 2.73 16.77
C PRO A 26 17.57 2.71 17.18
N ILE A 27 17.20 1.84 18.14
CA ILE A 27 15.85 1.77 18.70
C ILE A 27 15.78 2.68 19.92
N TYR A 28 15.00 3.76 19.82
CA TYR A 28 14.62 4.62 20.94
C TYR A 28 13.29 4.14 21.53
N GLN A 29 13.36 3.10 22.36
CA GLN A 29 12.16 2.54 23.04
C GLN A 29 11.80 3.38 24.26
N ALA A 30 11.53 4.66 24.03
CA ALA A 30 11.16 5.64 25.02
C ALA A 30 9.87 6.34 24.64
N HIS A 31 8.93 6.47 25.60
CA HIS A 31 7.68 7.20 25.36
C HIS A 31 7.78 8.68 25.74
N THR A 32 8.79 9.08 26.53
CA THR A 32 8.99 10.46 26.96
C THR A 32 10.48 10.78 27.05
N PHE A 33 10.80 12.05 26.96
CA PHE A 33 12.16 12.59 26.99
C PHE A 33 12.30 13.59 28.12
N ALA A 34 13.44 13.58 28.82
CA ALA A 34 13.77 14.54 29.88
C ALA A 34 14.38 15.81 29.30
N PHE A 35 14.08 16.94 29.92
CA PHE A 35 14.61 18.25 29.57
C PHE A 35 15.40 18.84 30.75
N PRO A 36 16.42 19.69 30.47
CA PRO A 36 17.22 20.29 31.53
C PRO A 36 16.43 21.33 32.37
N ASP A 37 15.46 21.98 31.73
CA ASP A 37 14.62 23.02 32.35
C ASP A 37 13.25 23.18 31.65
N THR A 38 12.37 23.97 32.27
CA THR A 38 11.01 24.19 31.76
C THR A 38 10.96 25.06 30.52
N GLU A 39 11.93 25.94 30.31
CA GLU A 39 12.01 26.80 29.11
C GLU A 39 12.35 26.00 27.85
N THR A 40 13.36 25.12 27.95
CA THR A 40 13.73 24.18 26.88
C THR A 40 12.57 23.25 26.54
N MET A 41 11.88 22.75 27.56
CA MET A 41 10.70 21.91 27.34
C MET A 41 9.55 22.67 26.65
N ALA A 42 9.26 23.90 27.08
CA ALA A 42 8.22 24.74 26.48
C ALA A 42 8.54 25.09 25.02
N ALA A 43 9.80 25.43 24.71
CA ALA A 43 10.25 25.69 23.35
C ALA A 43 10.05 24.46 22.45
N SER A 44 10.32 23.26 22.97
CA SER A 44 10.13 22.00 22.23
C SER A 44 8.63 21.73 21.91
N PHE A 45 7.73 22.02 22.84
CA PHE A 45 6.27 21.95 22.56
C PHE A 45 5.80 22.97 21.51
N GLN A 46 6.52 24.08 21.36
CA GLN A 46 6.25 25.11 20.36
C GLN A 46 6.96 24.86 19.02
N GLY A 47 7.67 23.75 18.89
CA GLY A 47 8.42 23.37 17.68
C GLY A 47 9.76 24.13 17.50
N ALA A 48 10.23 24.84 18.52
CA ALA A 48 11.47 25.63 18.48
C ALA A 48 12.67 24.93 19.16
N GLY A 49 12.48 23.71 19.67
CA GLY A 49 13.52 22.92 20.36
C GLY A 49 13.63 21.51 19.78
N SER A 50 13.87 20.53 20.66
CA SER A 50 13.84 19.11 20.26
C SER A 50 12.47 18.72 19.68
N PRO A 51 12.37 18.04 18.54
CA PRO A 51 11.11 17.54 18.02
C PRO A 51 10.53 16.38 18.84
N PHE A 52 11.32 15.82 19.79
CA PHE A 52 10.95 14.64 20.56
C PHE A 52 10.65 15.02 22.00
N VAL A 53 9.39 15.07 22.36
CA VAL A 53 8.88 15.36 23.70
C VAL A 53 8.19 14.13 24.28
N TYR A 54 7.30 13.56 23.49
CA TYR A 54 6.51 12.38 23.82
C TYR A 54 6.27 11.56 22.55
N ALA A 55 6.39 10.24 22.63
CA ALA A 55 6.43 9.36 21.43
C ALA A 55 5.19 9.47 20.53
N ARG A 56 4.03 9.87 21.06
CA ARG A 56 2.84 10.11 20.24
C ARG A 56 3.02 11.30 19.28
N TYR A 57 3.85 12.27 19.63
CA TYR A 57 4.16 13.43 18.77
C TYR A 57 5.37 13.18 17.87
N GLY A 58 6.29 12.33 18.30
CA GLY A 58 7.47 11.95 17.55
C GLY A 58 8.44 11.08 18.36
N ASN A 59 9.15 10.21 17.63
CA ASN A 59 10.20 9.34 18.19
C ASN A 59 11.34 9.23 17.17
N PRO A 60 12.62 9.25 17.57
CA PRO A 60 13.75 9.23 16.61
C PRO A 60 13.74 8.03 15.66
N THR A 61 13.39 6.84 16.15
CA THR A 61 13.32 5.62 15.32
C THR A 61 12.17 5.67 14.31
N VAL A 62 11.02 6.20 14.73
CA VAL A 62 9.85 6.40 13.85
C VAL A 62 10.15 7.48 12.82
N ALA A 63 10.76 8.59 13.22
CA ALA A 63 11.16 9.66 12.30
C ALA A 63 12.13 9.15 11.22
N ALA A 64 13.08 8.30 11.57
CA ALA A 64 13.99 7.69 10.57
C ALA A 64 13.23 6.85 9.52
N LEU A 65 12.14 6.18 9.90
CA LEU A 65 11.26 5.49 8.93
C LEU A 65 10.48 6.49 8.07
N GLU A 66 9.92 7.53 8.70
CA GLU A 66 9.18 8.59 7.99
C GLU A 66 10.06 9.26 6.94
N ASP A 67 11.29 9.61 7.31
CA ASP A 67 12.27 10.23 6.41
C ASP A 67 12.67 9.29 5.26
N ALA A 68 12.92 8.01 5.56
CA ALA A 68 13.29 7.02 4.55
C ALA A 68 12.18 6.80 3.51
N VAL A 69 10.92 6.68 3.94
CA VAL A 69 9.79 6.46 3.01
C VAL A 69 9.44 7.73 2.26
N ALA A 70 9.52 8.91 2.90
CA ALA A 70 9.34 10.19 2.24
C ALA A 70 10.38 10.42 1.13
N ASP A 71 11.65 10.09 1.38
CA ASP A 71 12.72 10.17 0.38
C ASP A 71 12.49 9.22 -0.80
N LEU A 72 12.06 7.99 -0.52
CA LEU A 72 11.78 7.00 -1.56
C LEU A 72 10.63 7.41 -2.48
N GLU A 73 9.55 7.97 -1.93
CA GLU A 73 8.39 8.46 -2.69
C GLU A 73 8.61 9.85 -3.32
N GLY A 74 9.64 10.60 -2.88
CA GLY A 74 9.88 11.96 -3.32
C GLY A 74 8.94 12.98 -2.69
N GLY A 75 8.44 12.72 -1.48
CA GLY A 75 7.53 13.59 -0.73
C GLY A 75 8.23 14.62 0.13
N ALA A 76 7.48 15.63 0.59
CA ALA A 76 7.95 16.64 1.54
C ALA A 76 8.09 16.11 2.98
N GLY A 77 7.52 14.95 3.28
CA GLY A 77 7.59 14.25 4.55
C GLY A 77 6.54 13.16 4.66
N ALA A 78 6.60 12.38 5.74
CA ALA A 78 5.70 11.26 5.97
C ALA A 78 5.20 11.21 7.42
N ILE A 79 4.13 10.44 7.62
CA ILE A 79 3.55 10.12 8.94
C ILE A 79 3.42 8.61 9.05
N ALA A 80 4.09 8.01 10.03
CA ALA A 80 3.97 6.59 10.32
C ALA A 80 2.83 6.31 11.31
N SER A 81 2.09 5.25 11.04
CA SER A 81 0.93 4.80 11.82
C SER A 81 1.04 3.32 12.17
N GLY A 82 0.37 2.87 13.22
CA GLY A 82 0.38 1.48 13.67
C GLY A 82 -0.16 0.46 12.67
N SER A 83 -0.77 0.90 11.56
CA SER A 83 -1.24 0.04 10.46
C SER A 83 -1.53 0.86 9.21
N GLY A 84 -1.61 0.22 8.03
CA GLY A 84 -2.07 0.87 6.80
C GLY A 84 -3.47 1.47 6.95
N MET A 85 -4.38 0.77 7.64
CA MET A 85 -5.70 1.32 7.95
C MET A 85 -5.63 2.54 8.88
N GLY A 86 -4.68 2.57 9.82
CA GLY A 86 -4.43 3.75 10.66
C GLY A 86 -3.99 4.95 9.83
N ALA A 87 -3.09 4.74 8.88
CA ALA A 87 -2.59 5.80 8.00
C ALA A 87 -3.71 6.38 7.12
N ILE A 88 -4.48 5.55 6.41
CA ILE A 88 -5.56 6.04 5.55
C ILE A 88 -6.71 6.65 6.34
N THR A 89 -7.06 6.06 7.51
CA THR A 89 -8.13 6.60 8.36
C THR A 89 -7.78 7.99 8.88
N ALA A 90 -6.58 8.17 9.44
CA ALA A 90 -6.13 9.47 9.95
C ALA A 90 -6.06 10.52 8.84
N THR A 91 -5.60 10.12 7.64
CA THR A 91 -5.53 11.00 6.46
C THR A 91 -6.92 11.44 6.01
N LEU A 92 -7.85 10.51 5.80
CA LEU A 92 -9.22 10.82 5.39
C LEU A 92 -9.93 11.68 6.44
N TRP A 93 -9.77 11.35 7.71
CA TRP A 93 -10.37 12.10 8.80
C TRP A 93 -9.88 13.55 8.89
N ALA A 94 -8.59 13.77 8.62
CA ALA A 94 -8.01 15.13 8.63
C ALA A 94 -8.50 15.99 7.46
N LEU A 95 -8.90 15.37 6.35
CA LEU A 95 -9.30 16.07 5.12
C LEU A 95 -10.82 16.20 4.96
N LEU A 96 -11.59 15.37 5.67
CA LEU A 96 -13.04 15.29 5.54
C LEU A 96 -13.75 15.89 6.74
N GLY A 97 -14.95 16.41 6.51
CA GLY A 97 -15.91 16.80 7.51
C GLY A 97 -17.31 16.32 7.11
N THR A 98 -18.28 16.46 7.99
CA THR A 98 -19.69 16.14 7.69
C THR A 98 -20.14 16.90 6.43
N GLY A 99 -20.77 16.21 5.51
CA GLY A 99 -21.21 16.75 4.21
C GLY A 99 -20.09 16.85 3.16
N GLY A 100 -18.86 16.44 3.47
CA GLY A 100 -17.80 16.32 2.48
C GLY A 100 -18.04 15.15 1.53
N HIS A 101 -17.57 15.27 0.29
CA HIS A 101 -17.70 14.23 -0.72
C HIS A 101 -16.36 13.57 -1.06
N VAL A 102 -16.38 12.25 -1.21
CA VAL A 102 -15.25 11.42 -1.66
C VAL A 102 -15.65 10.72 -2.95
N VAL A 103 -14.80 10.82 -3.96
CA VAL A 103 -14.81 9.91 -5.10
C VAL A 103 -13.78 8.82 -4.83
N ALA A 104 -14.14 7.57 -5.02
CA ALA A 104 -13.27 6.44 -4.74
C ALA A 104 -13.32 5.42 -5.89
N GLN A 105 -12.19 4.84 -6.20
CA GLN A 105 -12.11 3.70 -7.11
C GLN A 105 -13.04 2.57 -6.61
N GLU A 106 -13.79 1.94 -7.50
CA GLU A 106 -14.73 0.88 -7.16
C GLU A 106 -14.04 -0.36 -6.57
N ARG A 107 -12.91 -0.74 -7.16
CA ARG A 107 -12.11 -1.91 -6.75
C ARG A 107 -10.98 -1.47 -5.84
N LEU A 108 -11.28 -1.32 -4.55
CA LEU A 108 -10.35 -1.00 -3.49
C LEU A 108 -10.18 -2.18 -2.54
N TYR A 109 -9.11 -2.13 -1.76
CA TYR A 109 -8.95 -3.02 -0.62
C TYR A 109 -10.19 -3.02 0.28
N GLY A 110 -10.65 -4.21 0.68
CA GLY A 110 -11.88 -4.36 1.46
C GLY A 110 -11.93 -3.55 2.76
N GLY A 111 -10.77 -3.31 3.41
CA GLY A 111 -10.69 -2.44 4.58
C GLY A 111 -10.98 -0.98 4.26
N THR A 112 -10.48 -0.47 3.13
CA THR A 112 -10.78 0.89 2.66
C THR A 112 -12.25 1.03 2.27
N GLN A 113 -12.83 0.02 1.61
CA GLN A 113 -14.27 -0.03 1.31
C GLN A 113 -15.12 0.04 2.59
N ALA A 114 -14.78 -0.76 3.61
CA ALA A 114 -15.48 -0.75 4.89
C ALA A 114 -15.35 0.60 5.62
N LEU A 115 -14.17 1.24 5.54
CA LEU A 115 -13.95 2.57 6.09
C LEU A 115 -14.83 3.62 5.40
N LEU A 116 -14.88 3.63 4.06
CA LEU A 116 -15.73 4.56 3.29
C LEU A 116 -17.21 4.35 3.61
N THR A 117 -17.65 3.10 3.75
CA THR A 117 -19.01 2.78 4.20
C THR A 117 -19.29 3.35 5.60
N THR A 118 -18.36 3.19 6.54
CA THR A 118 -18.46 3.73 7.90
C THR A 118 -18.51 5.27 7.90
N LEU A 119 -17.68 5.92 7.09
CA LEU A 119 -17.69 7.39 6.93
C LEU A 119 -19.04 7.87 6.40
N ARG A 120 -19.62 7.18 5.42
CA ARG A 120 -20.95 7.48 4.88
C ARG A 120 -22.05 7.32 5.92
N GLU A 121 -22.11 6.18 6.60
CA GLU A 121 -23.22 5.81 7.47
C GLU A 121 -23.20 6.53 8.83
N ARG A 122 -22.01 6.80 9.37
CA ARG A 122 -21.84 7.34 10.72
C ARG A 122 -21.43 8.79 10.76
N TRP A 123 -20.75 9.28 9.71
CA TRP A 123 -20.12 10.60 9.72
C TRP A 123 -20.71 11.56 8.69
N GLY A 124 -21.69 11.09 7.90
CA GLY A 124 -22.37 11.90 6.91
C GLY A 124 -21.48 12.36 5.76
N VAL A 125 -20.42 11.59 5.45
CA VAL A 125 -19.59 11.80 4.27
C VAL A 125 -20.27 11.16 3.07
N GLU A 126 -20.41 11.89 1.97
CA GLU A 126 -20.90 11.32 0.73
C GLU A 126 -19.79 10.57 0.00
N VAL A 127 -20.10 9.39 -0.55
CA VAL A 127 -19.14 8.54 -1.27
C VAL A 127 -19.71 8.12 -2.61
N THR A 128 -19.00 8.46 -3.69
CA THR A 128 -19.28 7.97 -5.05
C THR A 128 -18.17 7.03 -5.49
N GLN A 129 -18.53 5.82 -5.87
CA GLN A 129 -17.58 4.82 -6.39
C GLN A 129 -17.61 4.79 -7.90
N VAL A 130 -16.43 4.71 -8.53
CA VAL A 130 -16.25 4.78 -9.98
C VAL A 130 -15.22 3.76 -10.47
N ASP A 131 -15.35 3.29 -11.69
CA ASP A 131 -14.28 2.56 -12.35
C ASP A 131 -13.13 3.53 -12.69
N ALA A 132 -11.99 3.39 -12.02
CA ALA A 132 -10.80 4.20 -12.28
C ALA A 132 -10.17 3.91 -13.68
N GLY A 133 -10.58 2.86 -14.36
CA GLY A 133 -10.23 2.58 -15.76
C GLY A 133 -11.02 3.43 -16.76
N ASP A 134 -12.05 4.17 -16.32
CA ASP A 134 -12.82 5.10 -17.13
C ASP A 134 -12.64 6.55 -16.62
N PRO A 135 -11.70 7.32 -17.18
CA PRO A 135 -11.48 8.71 -16.79
C PRO A 135 -12.71 9.62 -16.98
N ALA A 136 -13.62 9.30 -17.92
CA ALA A 136 -14.84 10.07 -18.11
C ALA A 136 -15.81 9.86 -16.97
N ALA A 137 -15.94 8.64 -16.47
CA ALA A 137 -16.75 8.34 -15.29
C ALA A 137 -16.19 9.03 -14.04
N VAL A 138 -14.86 9.07 -13.87
CA VAL A 138 -14.21 9.81 -12.78
C VAL A 138 -14.49 11.31 -12.87
N ASP A 139 -14.33 11.93 -14.06
CA ASP A 139 -14.59 13.35 -14.27
C ASP A 139 -16.07 13.71 -13.96
N ALA A 140 -17.01 12.87 -14.40
CA ALA A 140 -18.43 13.07 -14.15
C ALA A 140 -18.81 12.94 -12.64
N ALA A 141 -18.05 12.18 -11.88
CA ALA A 141 -18.27 12.00 -10.43
C ALA A 141 -17.67 13.12 -9.59
N LEU A 142 -16.66 13.84 -10.12
CA LEU A 142 -16.03 14.95 -9.41
C LEU A 142 -16.96 16.17 -9.39
N ARG A 143 -17.23 16.67 -8.18
CA ARG A 143 -18.13 17.80 -7.91
C ARG A 143 -17.35 18.93 -7.24
N PRO A 144 -17.89 20.18 -7.20
CA PRO A 144 -17.23 21.31 -6.51
C PRO A 144 -17.00 21.08 -5.01
N ASP A 145 -17.79 20.22 -4.38
CA ASP A 145 -17.68 19.83 -2.98
C ASP A 145 -16.87 18.52 -2.76
N THR A 146 -16.35 17.91 -3.84
CA THR A 146 -15.47 16.75 -3.73
C THR A 146 -14.15 17.17 -3.08
N ARG A 147 -13.82 16.54 -1.96
CA ARG A 147 -12.60 16.81 -1.18
C ARG A 147 -11.47 15.88 -1.53
N VAL A 148 -11.79 14.60 -1.77
CA VAL A 148 -10.79 13.56 -1.93
C VAL A 148 -11.17 12.64 -3.08
N LEU A 149 -10.16 12.26 -3.89
CA LEU A 149 -10.18 11.13 -4.81
C LEU A 149 -9.27 10.05 -4.25
N VAL A 150 -9.80 8.83 -4.01
CA VAL A 150 -9.06 7.69 -3.46
C VAL A 150 -8.83 6.66 -4.55
N LEU A 151 -7.56 6.32 -4.79
CA LEU A 151 -7.11 5.37 -5.81
C LEU A 151 -6.15 4.33 -5.22
N GLU A 152 -6.01 3.18 -5.88
CA GLU A 152 -4.89 2.25 -5.73
C GLU A 152 -4.07 2.26 -7.01
N THR A 153 -2.73 2.27 -6.91
CA THR A 153 -1.85 2.15 -8.09
C THR A 153 -2.12 0.86 -8.85
N ILE A 154 -2.22 -0.25 -8.12
CA ILE A 154 -2.56 -1.59 -8.62
C ILE A 154 -3.67 -2.15 -7.74
N ALA A 155 -4.85 -2.36 -8.31
CA ALA A 155 -6.04 -2.79 -7.59
C ALA A 155 -5.98 -4.27 -7.16
N ASN A 156 -6.42 -4.54 -5.95
CA ASN A 156 -6.55 -5.88 -5.38
C ASN A 156 -7.99 -6.43 -5.59
N PRO A 157 -8.19 -7.65 -6.11
CA PRO A 157 -7.19 -8.63 -6.55
C PRO A 157 -6.91 -8.61 -8.06
N THR A 158 -7.57 -7.77 -8.84
CA THR A 158 -7.66 -7.83 -10.31
C THR A 158 -6.41 -7.35 -11.04
N GLY A 159 -5.46 -6.69 -10.34
CA GLY A 159 -4.26 -6.15 -10.97
C GLY A 159 -4.53 -4.97 -11.92
N GLN A 160 -5.73 -4.37 -11.90
CA GLN A 160 -6.03 -3.18 -12.70
C GLN A 160 -5.11 -2.03 -12.26
N VAL A 161 -4.46 -1.38 -13.21
CA VAL A 161 -3.56 -0.25 -12.97
C VAL A 161 -4.29 1.06 -13.29
N ALA A 162 -4.29 2.00 -12.34
CA ALA A 162 -4.88 3.31 -12.51
C ALA A 162 -3.97 4.20 -13.37
N ASP A 163 -4.56 4.92 -14.33
CA ASP A 163 -3.85 5.97 -15.10
C ASP A 163 -3.67 7.21 -14.21
N LEU A 164 -2.66 7.16 -13.32
CA LEU A 164 -2.43 8.22 -12.34
C LEU A 164 -2.25 9.61 -12.98
N PRO A 165 -1.44 9.78 -14.06
CA PRO A 165 -1.30 11.08 -14.71
C PRO A 165 -2.63 11.67 -15.18
N ALA A 166 -3.49 10.87 -15.82
CA ALA A 166 -4.78 11.33 -16.29
C ALA A 166 -5.73 11.64 -15.11
N LEU A 167 -5.83 10.76 -14.13
CA LEU A 167 -6.75 10.90 -12.99
C LEU A 167 -6.37 12.06 -12.05
N THR A 168 -5.09 12.27 -11.79
CA THR A 168 -4.61 13.40 -10.98
C THR A 168 -4.81 14.73 -11.68
N ALA A 169 -4.63 14.77 -13.02
CA ALA A 169 -4.94 15.96 -13.80
C ALA A 169 -6.44 16.32 -13.76
N LEU A 170 -7.34 15.33 -13.79
CA LEU A 170 -8.77 15.53 -13.59
C LEU A 170 -9.06 16.11 -12.20
N ALA A 171 -8.59 15.47 -11.14
CA ALA A 171 -8.80 15.90 -9.76
C ALA A 171 -8.30 17.33 -9.50
N ARG A 172 -7.13 17.67 -10.05
CA ARG A 172 -6.56 19.03 -9.94
C ARG A 172 -7.46 20.11 -10.52
N ARG A 173 -8.16 19.85 -11.64
CA ARG A 173 -9.11 20.81 -12.22
C ARG A 173 -10.28 21.12 -11.29
N HIS A 174 -10.65 20.18 -10.44
CA HIS A 174 -11.73 20.31 -9.45
C HIS A 174 -11.23 20.74 -8.06
N GLY A 175 -9.91 20.94 -7.87
CA GLY A 175 -9.33 21.26 -6.56
C GLY A 175 -9.46 20.11 -5.54
N THR A 176 -9.56 18.87 -6.03
CA THR A 176 -9.72 17.64 -5.22
C THR A 176 -8.37 17.06 -4.87
N THR A 177 -8.16 16.75 -3.59
CA THR A 177 -6.95 16.07 -3.10
C THR A 177 -6.93 14.60 -3.53
N VAL A 178 -5.82 14.15 -4.10
CA VAL A 178 -5.65 12.76 -4.55
C VAL A 178 -4.85 11.95 -3.54
N ILE A 179 -5.45 10.88 -3.03
CA ILE A 179 -4.80 9.87 -2.18
C ILE A 179 -4.62 8.60 -3.01
N VAL A 180 -3.40 8.09 -3.08
CA VAL A 180 -3.07 6.84 -3.77
C VAL A 180 -2.52 5.83 -2.79
N ASP A 181 -3.18 4.69 -2.64
CA ASP A 181 -2.59 3.53 -1.97
C ASP A 181 -1.60 2.84 -2.92
N ASN A 182 -0.31 2.95 -2.59
CA ASN A 182 0.80 2.44 -3.41
C ASN A 182 1.42 1.15 -2.83
N THR A 183 0.66 0.46 -1.98
CA THR A 183 1.13 -0.75 -1.27
C THR A 183 1.62 -1.84 -2.21
N PHE A 184 0.96 -2.06 -3.35
CA PHE A 184 1.29 -3.13 -4.29
C PHE A 184 2.50 -2.80 -5.17
N ALA A 185 2.63 -1.55 -5.61
CA ALA A 185 3.73 -1.13 -6.46
C ALA A 185 5.00 -0.83 -5.65
N THR A 186 4.87 -0.30 -4.45
CA THR A 186 5.98 0.29 -3.68
C THR A 186 6.61 1.49 -4.42
N PRO A 187 7.42 2.34 -3.79
CA PRO A 187 8.13 3.42 -4.48
C PRO A 187 9.18 2.95 -5.49
N LEU A 188 9.39 1.63 -5.60
CA LEU A 188 10.33 1.06 -6.57
C LEU A 188 9.72 0.86 -7.95
N LEU A 189 8.42 0.56 -8.03
CA LEU A 189 7.73 0.39 -9.30
C LEU A 189 6.97 1.65 -9.72
N CYS A 190 6.47 2.45 -8.76
CA CYS A 190 5.74 3.68 -9.04
C CYS A 190 5.90 4.66 -7.87
N ARG A 191 6.07 5.93 -8.19
CA ARG A 191 6.05 7.04 -7.24
C ARG A 191 4.89 7.98 -7.57
N PRO A 192 3.70 7.76 -7.01
CA PRO A 192 2.50 8.51 -7.37
C PRO A 192 2.61 10.02 -7.22
N ILE A 193 3.47 10.54 -6.32
CA ILE A 193 3.75 11.97 -6.17
C ILE A 193 4.30 12.57 -7.48
N GLU A 194 5.19 11.86 -8.18
CA GLU A 194 5.72 12.29 -9.47
C GLU A 194 4.65 12.34 -10.57
N HIS A 195 3.55 11.62 -10.37
CA HIS A 195 2.38 11.60 -11.24
C HIS A 195 1.23 12.50 -10.76
N GLY A 196 1.48 13.35 -9.76
CA GLY A 196 0.54 14.39 -9.31
C GLY A 196 -0.37 13.98 -8.16
N ALA A 197 -0.11 12.86 -7.49
CA ALA A 197 -0.79 12.54 -6.23
C ALA A 197 -0.36 13.51 -5.12
N ASP A 198 -1.30 13.91 -4.27
CA ASP A 198 -1.02 14.79 -3.13
C ASP A 198 -0.55 13.98 -1.92
N ILE A 199 -1.08 12.78 -1.77
CA ILE A 199 -0.78 11.88 -0.65
C ILE A 199 -0.65 10.45 -1.16
N VAL A 200 0.39 9.77 -0.71
CA VAL A 200 0.61 8.34 -0.99
C VAL A 200 0.54 7.56 0.31
N VAL A 201 -0.27 6.51 0.34
CA VAL A 201 -0.42 5.65 1.53
C VAL A 201 0.18 4.27 1.25
N HIS A 202 0.84 3.72 2.24
CA HIS A 202 1.34 2.35 2.24
C HIS A 202 0.87 1.56 3.46
N SER A 203 0.42 0.35 3.24
CA SER A 203 0.50 -0.67 4.28
C SER A 203 1.95 -1.16 4.34
N ALA A 204 2.76 -0.56 5.22
CA ALA A 204 4.15 -0.95 5.40
C ALA A 204 4.31 -2.39 5.94
N THR A 205 3.24 -2.97 6.46
CA THR A 205 3.07 -4.40 6.79
C THR A 205 3.46 -5.34 5.65
N LYS A 206 3.31 -4.88 4.38
CA LYS A 206 3.46 -5.69 3.17
C LYS A 206 4.92 -5.70 2.70
N TYR A 207 5.19 -5.37 1.45
CA TYR A 207 6.55 -5.41 0.87
C TYR A 207 7.61 -4.63 1.66
N MET A 208 7.25 -3.49 2.28
CA MET A 208 8.21 -2.69 3.03
C MET A 208 8.77 -3.48 4.23
N GLY A 209 7.92 -4.09 5.06
CA GLY A 209 8.32 -5.02 6.12
C GLY A 209 8.85 -6.33 5.52
N GLY A 210 8.03 -7.00 4.71
CA GLY A 210 8.40 -8.14 3.86
C GLY A 210 8.61 -9.48 4.56
N HIS A 211 8.48 -9.57 5.88
CA HIS A 211 8.85 -10.76 6.67
C HIS A 211 7.71 -11.29 7.56
N SER A 212 6.50 -10.73 7.44
CA SER A 212 5.32 -11.10 8.25
C SER A 212 5.52 -10.99 9.77
N ASP A 213 6.38 -10.10 10.23
CA ASP A 213 6.80 -9.94 11.63
C ASP A 213 6.41 -8.57 12.21
N THR A 214 5.79 -7.69 11.41
CA THR A 214 5.39 -6.36 11.84
C THR A 214 4.11 -5.89 11.14
N ILE A 215 3.40 -4.97 11.79
CA ILE A 215 2.28 -4.23 11.24
C ILE A 215 2.64 -2.75 11.24
N GLY A 216 2.34 -2.06 10.14
CA GLY A 216 2.57 -0.63 10.04
C GLY A 216 1.91 0.01 8.83
N GLY A 217 1.78 1.31 8.86
CA GLY A 217 1.33 2.14 7.76
C GLY A 217 2.15 3.42 7.65
N VAL A 218 2.27 3.97 6.46
CA VAL A 218 2.93 5.26 6.24
C VAL A 218 2.10 6.05 5.24
N ALA A 219 1.85 7.33 5.54
CA ALA A 219 1.30 8.30 4.60
C ALA A 219 2.39 9.31 4.24
N VAL A 220 2.67 9.49 2.95
CA VAL A 220 3.66 10.43 2.41
C VAL A 220 2.93 11.60 1.75
N PHE A 221 3.41 12.81 1.94
CA PHE A 221 2.76 14.04 1.52
C PHE A 221 3.60 14.80 0.50
N ALA A 222 2.98 15.26 -0.57
CA ALA A 222 3.64 16.09 -1.59
C ALA A 222 4.00 17.48 -1.06
N ASP A 223 3.22 18.01 -0.10
CA ASP A 223 3.44 19.34 0.49
C ASP A 223 3.46 19.34 2.02
N ALA A 224 4.26 20.24 2.59
CA ALA A 224 4.45 20.35 4.04
C ALA A 224 3.23 20.90 4.78
N GLY A 225 2.36 21.67 4.13
CA GLY A 225 1.17 22.23 4.76
C GLY A 225 0.13 21.15 5.04
N THR A 226 -0.10 20.26 4.08
CA THR A 226 -1.00 19.10 4.24
C THR A 226 -0.41 18.11 5.24
N LEU A 227 0.91 17.86 5.21
CA LEU A 227 1.60 17.06 6.21
C LEU A 227 1.31 17.55 7.64
N THR A 228 1.50 18.85 7.89
CA THR A 228 1.29 19.44 9.22
C THR A 228 -0.15 19.26 9.69
N ARG A 229 -1.13 19.57 8.85
CA ARG A 229 -2.56 19.42 9.19
C ARG A 229 -2.93 17.95 9.52
N VAL A 230 -2.44 17.02 8.74
CA VAL A 230 -2.73 15.58 8.96
C VAL A 230 -2.00 15.08 10.21
N ARG A 231 -0.76 15.52 10.45
CA ARG A 231 0.02 15.13 11.64
C ARG A 231 -0.68 15.58 12.94
N GLU A 232 -1.20 16.79 12.99
CA GLU A 232 -1.97 17.27 14.14
C GLU A 232 -3.14 16.34 14.46
N ARG A 233 -3.94 15.97 13.45
CA ARG A 233 -5.08 15.07 13.63
C ARG A 233 -4.66 13.64 13.97
N THR A 234 -3.59 13.13 13.34
CA THR A 234 -3.05 11.80 13.66
C THR A 234 -2.62 11.72 15.14
N ASN A 235 -1.99 12.77 15.64
CA ASN A 235 -1.58 12.85 17.04
C ASN A 235 -2.78 12.88 18.01
N GLU A 236 -3.89 13.54 17.63
CA GLU A 236 -5.14 13.56 18.40
C GLU A 236 -5.79 12.17 18.45
N PHE A 237 -5.83 11.44 17.33
CA PHE A 237 -6.43 10.10 17.25
C PHE A 237 -5.56 9.01 17.85
N GLY A 238 -4.26 9.26 17.98
CA GLY A 238 -3.32 8.28 18.50
C GLY A 238 -3.00 7.12 17.55
N ALA A 239 -3.23 7.27 16.25
CA ALA A 239 -2.88 6.27 15.24
C ALA A 239 -1.37 6.25 14.95
N VAL A 240 -0.55 6.16 16.00
CA VAL A 240 0.91 6.27 15.91
C VAL A 240 1.58 4.91 15.87
N MET A 241 2.80 4.87 15.30
CA MET A 241 3.63 3.67 15.24
C MET A 241 4.54 3.58 16.45
N GLU A 242 4.75 2.38 16.97
CA GLU A 242 5.72 2.14 18.03
C GLU A 242 7.14 1.93 17.44
N PRO A 243 8.22 2.25 18.21
CA PRO A 243 9.58 2.27 17.68
C PRO A 243 10.11 0.92 17.15
N PHE A 244 9.73 -0.20 17.75
CA PHE A 244 10.22 -1.50 17.33
C PHE A 244 9.61 -1.92 15.98
N ALA A 245 8.33 -1.64 15.74
CA ALA A 245 7.70 -1.85 14.42
C ALA A 245 8.39 -0.97 13.35
N ALA A 246 8.65 0.31 13.67
CA ALA A 246 9.38 1.21 12.77
C ALA A 246 10.78 0.67 12.44
N TRP A 247 11.50 0.12 13.42
CA TRP A 247 12.80 -0.50 13.22
C TRP A 247 12.76 -1.73 12.32
N LEU A 248 11.77 -2.62 12.53
CA LEU A 248 11.57 -3.81 11.67
C LEU A 248 11.28 -3.41 10.23
N ILE A 249 10.45 -2.38 10.01
CA ILE A 249 10.14 -1.89 8.66
C ILE A 249 11.38 -1.26 8.02
N ASN A 250 12.16 -0.43 8.74
CA ASN A 250 13.43 0.12 8.26
C ASN A 250 14.40 -0.99 7.83
N ARG A 251 14.51 -2.04 8.64
CA ARG A 251 15.32 -3.21 8.31
C ARG A 251 14.78 -3.91 7.05
N GLY A 252 13.48 -4.03 6.90
CA GLY A 252 12.83 -4.57 5.71
C GLY A 252 13.12 -3.74 4.44
N LEU A 253 13.09 -2.41 4.55
CA LEU A 253 13.42 -1.49 3.45
C LEU A 253 14.81 -1.74 2.88
N SER A 254 15.80 -2.08 3.70
CA SER A 254 17.18 -2.32 3.26
C SER A 254 17.31 -3.42 2.20
N THR A 255 16.35 -4.34 2.12
CA THR A 255 16.31 -5.41 1.11
C THR A 255 15.16 -5.26 0.11
N LEU A 256 14.41 -4.17 0.19
CA LEU A 256 13.20 -3.99 -0.65
C LEU A 256 13.54 -4.11 -2.14
N GLY A 257 14.65 -3.50 -2.61
CA GLY A 257 15.05 -3.51 -4.01
C GLY A 257 15.27 -4.92 -4.55
N VAL A 258 16.06 -5.74 -3.87
CA VAL A 258 16.34 -7.13 -4.31
C VAL A 258 15.08 -8.00 -4.21
N ARG A 259 14.25 -7.79 -3.19
CA ARG A 259 13.01 -8.55 -3.02
C ARG A 259 12.00 -8.21 -4.11
N MET A 260 11.75 -6.94 -4.38
CA MET A 260 10.79 -6.52 -5.40
C MET A 260 11.14 -7.04 -6.79
N ARG A 261 12.42 -6.98 -7.20
CA ARG A 261 12.85 -7.58 -8.47
C ARG A 261 12.52 -9.07 -8.54
N ARG A 262 12.76 -9.81 -7.45
CA ARG A 262 12.49 -11.26 -7.43
C ARG A 262 11.00 -11.56 -7.39
N HIS A 263 10.22 -10.83 -6.59
CA HIS A 263 8.76 -10.92 -6.58
C HIS A 263 8.15 -10.70 -7.96
N CYS A 264 8.56 -9.62 -8.65
CA CYS A 264 8.07 -9.32 -10.00
C CYS A 264 8.45 -10.40 -11.01
N ALA A 265 9.72 -10.86 -11.01
CA ALA A 265 10.19 -11.89 -11.90
C ALA A 265 9.44 -13.22 -11.69
N ASN A 266 9.25 -13.64 -10.45
CA ASN A 266 8.48 -14.84 -10.12
C ASN A 266 7.01 -14.70 -10.54
N ALA A 267 6.37 -13.56 -10.21
CA ALA A 267 4.97 -13.32 -10.58
C ALA A 267 4.76 -13.34 -12.10
N GLU A 268 5.66 -12.73 -12.85
CA GLU A 268 5.59 -12.70 -14.32
C GLU A 268 5.73 -14.08 -14.94
N GLU A 269 6.70 -14.88 -14.48
CA GLU A 269 6.90 -16.22 -14.97
C GLU A 269 5.73 -17.15 -14.60
N LEU A 270 5.26 -17.09 -13.36
CA LEU A 270 4.09 -17.86 -12.92
C LEU A 270 2.83 -17.45 -13.69
N ALA A 271 2.62 -16.15 -13.92
CA ALA A 271 1.49 -15.67 -14.71
C ALA A 271 1.50 -16.22 -16.13
N ARG A 272 2.65 -16.25 -16.82
CA ARG A 272 2.79 -16.82 -18.18
C ARG A 272 2.52 -18.32 -18.22
N ARG A 273 2.95 -19.09 -17.21
CA ARG A 273 2.71 -20.53 -17.12
C ARG A 273 1.24 -20.82 -16.82
N LEU A 274 0.65 -20.10 -15.89
CA LEU A 274 -0.77 -20.22 -15.55
C LEU A 274 -1.69 -19.88 -16.73
N ASP A 275 -1.35 -18.85 -17.51
CA ASP A 275 -2.12 -18.43 -18.69
C ASP A 275 -2.20 -19.50 -19.78
N ARG A 276 -1.26 -20.43 -19.80
CA ARG A 276 -1.22 -21.56 -20.74
C ARG A 276 -1.79 -22.86 -20.17
N HIS A 277 -2.12 -22.86 -18.88
CA HIS A 277 -2.54 -24.08 -18.20
C HIS A 277 -4.02 -24.38 -18.45
N PRO A 278 -4.39 -25.63 -18.85
CA PRO A 278 -5.78 -25.94 -19.25
C PRO A 278 -6.82 -25.81 -18.12
N ALA A 279 -6.43 -25.92 -16.87
CA ALA A 279 -7.32 -25.72 -15.72
C ALA A 279 -7.62 -24.23 -15.41
N VAL A 280 -6.85 -23.31 -16.01
CA VAL A 280 -6.96 -21.86 -15.78
C VAL A 280 -7.74 -21.22 -16.93
N THR A 281 -8.78 -20.51 -16.61
CA THR A 281 -9.64 -19.84 -17.60
C THR A 281 -9.21 -18.40 -17.88
N ARG A 282 -8.55 -17.77 -16.90
CA ARG A 282 -8.07 -16.38 -17.01
C ARG A 282 -6.99 -16.09 -15.99
N VAL A 283 -6.02 -15.27 -16.38
CA VAL A 283 -5.01 -14.71 -15.45
C VAL A 283 -5.16 -13.19 -15.40
N HIS A 284 -5.17 -12.65 -14.20
CA HIS A 284 -5.21 -11.22 -13.90
C HIS A 284 -3.82 -10.77 -13.46
N TYR A 285 -3.04 -10.28 -14.39
CA TYR A 285 -1.70 -9.75 -14.15
C TYR A 285 -1.34 -8.72 -15.21
N ALA A 286 -1.06 -7.49 -14.81
CA ALA A 286 -0.82 -6.38 -15.73
C ALA A 286 0.43 -6.57 -16.63
N GLY A 287 1.31 -7.50 -16.30
CA GLY A 287 2.46 -7.89 -17.13
C GLY A 287 2.11 -8.73 -18.35
N LEU A 288 0.92 -9.33 -18.42
CA LEU A 288 0.47 -10.07 -19.60
C LEU A 288 -0.05 -9.10 -20.67
N PRO A 289 0.33 -9.29 -21.95
CA PRO A 289 -0.07 -8.40 -23.04
C PRO A 289 -1.57 -8.25 -23.24
N ASP A 290 -2.33 -9.31 -22.94
CA ASP A 290 -3.79 -9.35 -23.11
C ASP A 290 -4.54 -8.75 -21.90
N HIS A 291 -3.83 -8.33 -20.84
CA HIS A 291 -4.47 -7.67 -19.71
C HIS A 291 -4.93 -6.25 -20.09
N PRO A 292 -6.19 -5.85 -19.79
CA PRO A 292 -6.72 -4.53 -20.20
C PRO A 292 -5.87 -3.33 -19.76
N GLY A 293 -5.22 -3.44 -18.60
CA GLY A 293 -4.34 -2.39 -18.05
C GLY A 293 -2.86 -2.50 -18.48
N HIS A 294 -2.50 -3.40 -19.40
CA HIS A 294 -1.09 -3.63 -19.77
C HIS A 294 -0.39 -2.38 -20.32
N ALA A 295 -1.05 -1.64 -21.19
CA ALA A 295 -0.49 -0.43 -21.78
C ALA A 295 -0.19 0.62 -20.70
N THR A 296 -1.18 0.93 -19.84
CA THR A 296 -1.02 1.84 -18.70
C THR A 296 0.08 1.37 -17.74
N ALA A 297 0.12 0.06 -17.44
CA ALA A 297 1.14 -0.51 -16.57
C ALA A 297 2.55 -0.35 -17.13
N ARG A 298 2.75 -0.52 -18.43
CA ARG A 298 4.04 -0.32 -19.10
C ARG A 298 4.53 1.12 -19.10
N GLU A 299 3.61 2.08 -19.09
CA GLU A 299 3.94 3.51 -19.06
C GLU A 299 4.18 4.00 -17.62
N LEU A 300 3.46 3.42 -16.65
CA LEU A 300 3.46 3.89 -15.27
C LEU A 300 4.46 3.17 -14.36
N LEU A 301 4.65 1.85 -14.56
CA LEU A 301 5.44 1.03 -13.67
C LEU A 301 6.87 0.83 -14.20
N ASP A 302 7.86 0.97 -13.31
CA ASP A 302 9.27 0.76 -13.62
C ASP A 302 9.75 -0.58 -13.05
N GLY A 303 10.52 -1.33 -13.85
CA GLY A 303 11.22 -2.55 -13.40
C GLY A 303 10.34 -3.77 -13.12
N GLY A 304 9.03 -3.73 -13.44
CA GLY A 304 8.12 -4.88 -13.30
C GLY A 304 6.67 -4.50 -13.09
N PHE A 305 5.81 -5.50 -12.93
CA PHE A 305 4.35 -5.33 -12.86
C PHE A 305 3.75 -5.72 -11.49
N GLY A 306 4.58 -5.78 -10.45
CA GLY A 306 4.19 -6.20 -9.10
C GLY A 306 4.36 -7.70 -8.87
N GLY A 307 4.29 -8.09 -7.59
CA GLY A 307 4.45 -9.48 -7.16
C GLY A 307 3.12 -10.18 -6.84
N VAL A 308 1.97 -9.56 -7.13
CA VAL A 308 0.65 -10.17 -6.92
C VAL A 308 -0.03 -10.40 -8.25
N LEU A 309 -0.58 -11.60 -8.41
CA LEU A 309 -1.43 -11.97 -9.54
C LEU A 309 -2.68 -12.68 -9.03
N ALA A 310 -3.72 -12.76 -9.85
CA ALA A 310 -4.84 -13.64 -9.60
C ALA A 310 -5.14 -14.46 -10.86
N PHE A 311 -5.76 -15.63 -10.67
CA PHE A 311 -6.20 -16.47 -11.78
C PHE A 311 -7.49 -17.21 -11.44
N GLU A 312 -8.24 -17.59 -12.46
CA GLU A 312 -9.55 -18.20 -12.33
C GLU A 312 -9.49 -19.68 -12.76
N LEU A 313 -10.08 -20.53 -11.93
CA LEU A 313 -10.17 -21.97 -12.21
C LEU A 313 -11.54 -22.33 -12.79
N ALA A 314 -11.52 -23.20 -13.82
CA ALA A 314 -12.73 -23.63 -14.54
C ALA A 314 -13.78 -24.32 -13.66
N GLY A 315 -13.36 -24.97 -12.55
CA GLY A 315 -14.25 -25.68 -11.62
C GLY A 315 -14.94 -24.81 -10.56
N GLY A 316 -14.83 -23.47 -10.62
CA GLY A 316 -15.47 -22.54 -9.69
C GLY A 316 -15.03 -22.74 -8.24
N LEU A 317 -15.98 -22.60 -7.30
CA LEU A 317 -15.73 -22.58 -5.86
C LEU A 317 -14.94 -23.80 -5.34
N GLU A 318 -15.36 -25.00 -5.76
CA GLU A 318 -14.74 -26.23 -5.27
C GLU A 318 -13.30 -26.41 -5.82
N ALA A 319 -13.06 -26.06 -7.09
CA ALA A 319 -11.71 -26.08 -7.65
C ALA A 319 -10.79 -25.08 -6.94
N GLY A 320 -11.29 -23.86 -6.65
CA GLY A 320 -10.55 -22.84 -5.91
C GLY A 320 -10.18 -23.29 -4.50
N ARG A 321 -11.11 -23.90 -3.76
CA ARG A 321 -10.86 -24.47 -2.44
C ARG A 321 -9.83 -25.58 -2.49
N SER A 322 -10.07 -26.57 -3.36
CA SER A 322 -9.19 -27.73 -3.52
C SER A 322 -7.77 -27.30 -3.85
N PHE A 323 -7.59 -26.39 -4.79
CA PHE A 323 -6.28 -25.84 -5.14
C PHE A 323 -5.59 -25.21 -3.92
N ALA A 324 -6.30 -24.31 -3.22
CA ALA A 324 -5.73 -23.59 -2.06
C ALA A 324 -5.35 -24.52 -0.90
N GLU A 325 -6.04 -25.66 -0.74
CA GLU A 325 -5.76 -26.67 0.28
C GLU A 325 -4.68 -27.67 -0.15
N ARG A 326 -4.38 -27.79 -1.45
CA ARG A 326 -3.42 -28.74 -2.01
C ARG A 326 -2.01 -28.19 -2.18
N VAL A 327 -1.81 -26.89 -2.19
CA VAL A 327 -0.46 -26.29 -2.21
C VAL A 327 0.34 -26.75 -0.98
N ARG A 328 1.65 -26.90 -1.13
CA ARG A 328 2.53 -27.39 -0.06
C ARG A 328 3.71 -26.47 0.22
N LEU A 329 4.27 -25.83 -0.80
CA LEU A 329 5.32 -24.82 -0.69
C LEU A 329 4.71 -23.44 -0.50
N ALA A 330 3.76 -23.07 -1.38
CA ALA A 330 2.96 -21.86 -1.19
C ALA A 330 2.09 -22.00 0.07
N VAL A 331 1.93 -20.91 0.82
CA VAL A 331 1.24 -20.92 2.12
C VAL A 331 -0.17 -20.37 1.96
N LEU A 332 -1.18 -21.13 2.36
CA LEU A 332 -2.56 -20.65 2.46
C LEU A 332 -2.66 -19.65 3.62
N ALA A 333 -2.58 -18.37 3.29
CA ALA A 333 -2.62 -17.30 4.28
C ALA A 333 -3.19 -16.00 3.68
N PRO A 334 -3.83 -15.14 4.47
CA PRO A 334 -4.11 -13.77 4.09
C PRO A 334 -2.81 -12.98 3.99
N SER A 335 -2.89 -11.73 3.48
CA SER A 335 -1.74 -10.84 3.29
C SER A 335 -1.04 -11.00 1.93
N LEU A 336 0.07 -10.31 1.76
CA LEU A 336 0.90 -10.30 0.55
C LEU A 336 2.29 -9.70 0.86
N GLY A 337 3.23 -9.83 -0.07
CA GLY A 337 4.52 -9.15 0.01
C GLY A 337 5.50 -9.77 1.02
N ASP A 338 5.20 -10.96 1.54
CA ASP A 338 6.13 -11.77 2.33
C ASP A 338 7.17 -12.43 1.41
N VAL A 339 8.34 -12.71 1.95
CA VAL A 339 9.39 -13.48 1.25
C VAL A 339 8.91 -14.86 0.79
N ARG A 340 7.91 -15.43 1.45
CA ARG A 340 7.23 -16.67 1.06
C ARG A 340 6.06 -16.37 0.12
N THR A 341 5.79 -17.30 -0.78
CA THR A 341 4.60 -17.26 -1.64
C THR A 341 3.35 -17.54 -0.82
N LEU A 342 2.37 -16.63 -0.92
CA LEU A 342 1.07 -16.73 -0.24
C LEU A 342 -0.04 -16.95 -1.26
N VAL A 343 -0.96 -17.86 -0.92
CA VAL A 343 -2.14 -18.17 -1.71
C VAL A 343 -3.39 -17.88 -0.89
N MET A 344 -4.41 -17.33 -1.55
CA MET A 344 -5.73 -17.13 -0.94
C MET A 344 -6.82 -17.41 -1.98
N HIS A 345 -7.88 -18.05 -1.54
CA HIS A 345 -9.13 -18.21 -2.29
C HIS A 345 -10.17 -17.23 -1.72
N PRO A 346 -10.37 -16.04 -2.32
CA PRO A 346 -11.21 -14.98 -1.74
C PRO A 346 -12.65 -15.41 -1.50
N ALA A 347 -13.28 -16.10 -2.44
CA ALA A 347 -14.69 -16.50 -2.36
C ALA A 347 -14.99 -17.39 -1.14
N SER A 348 -14.05 -18.26 -0.73
CA SER A 348 -14.25 -19.10 0.47
C SER A 348 -13.71 -18.50 1.77
N THR A 349 -13.02 -17.34 1.70
CA THR A 349 -12.36 -16.73 2.85
C THR A 349 -12.78 -15.28 3.09
N SER A 350 -12.05 -14.31 2.55
CA SER A 350 -12.28 -12.88 2.82
C SER A 350 -13.60 -12.33 2.27
N HIS A 351 -14.18 -12.93 1.24
CA HIS A 351 -15.40 -12.52 0.58
C HIS A 351 -16.56 -13.51 0.75
N ARG A 352 -16.40 -14.51 1.62
CA ARG A 352 -17.39 -15.59 1.82
C ARG A 352 -18.78 -15.11 2.26
N MET A 353 -18.88 -13.90 2.80
CA MET A 353 -20.16 -13.32 3.24
C MET A 353 -20.90 -12.58 2.12
N LEU A 354 -20.28 -12.43 0.94
CA LEU A 354 -20.90 -11.79 -0.20
C LEU A 354 -21.71 -12.82 -1.00
N ASP A 355 -22.83 -12.37 -1.53
CA ASP A 355 -23.59 -13.10 -2.55
C ASP A 355 -22.91 -12.98 -3.93
N ALA A 356 -23.46 -13.63 -4.94
CA ALA A 356 -22.92 -13.65 -6.29
C ALA A 356 -22.78 -12.23 -6.90
N GLU A 357 -23.74 -11.34 -6.61
CA GLU A 357 -23.69 -9.95 -7.07
C GLU A 357 -22.60 -9.15 -6.36
N GLY A 358 -22.45 -9.36 -5.05
CA GLY A 358 -21.38 -8.75 -4.25
C GLY A 358 -19.97 -9.21 -4.69
N LEU A 359 -19.80 -10.50 -4.99
CA LEU A 359 -18.57 -11.05 -5.56
C LEU A 359 -18.26 -10.42 -6.92
N ALA A 360 -19.25 -10.33 -7.81
CA ALA A 360 -19.07 -9.73 -9.13
C ALA A 360 -18.67 -8.24 -9.04
N ARG A 361 -19.30 -7.46 -8.17
CA ARG A 361 -18.91 -6.06 -7.90
C ARG A 361 -17.49 -5.96 -7.37
N ALA A 362 -17.06 -6.89 -6.53
CA ALA A 362 -15.70 -6.95 -6.03
C ALA A 362 -14.67 -7.46 -7.08
N GLY A 363 -15.10 -7.84 -8.27
CA GLY A 363 -14.24 -8.44 -9.30
C GLY A 363 -13.71 -9.82 -8.92
N VAL A 364 -14.45 -10.56 -8.08
CA VAL A 364 -14.06 -11.88 -7.56
C VAL A 364 -15.02 -12.92 -8.15
N SER A 365 -14.49 -13.85 -8.96
CA SER A 365 -15.23 -15.04 -9.36
C SER A 365 -15.11 -16.14 -8.29
N GLU A 366 -16.02 -17.13 -8.33
CA GLU A 366 -16.00 -18.25 -7.38
C GLU A 366 -14.71 -19.06 -7.44
N GLY A 367 -14.08 -19.18 -8.62
CA GLY A 367 -12.82 -19.91 -8.83
C GLY A 367 -11.57 -19.05 -8.75
N LEU A 368 -11.66 -17.79 -8.33
CA LEU A 368 -10.52 -16.87 -8.31
C LEU A 368 -9.55 -17.21 -7.19
N ILE A 369 -8.30 -17.44 -7.56
CA ILE A 369 -7.16 -17.56 -6.66
C ILE A 369 -6.33 -16.29 -6.71
N ARG A 370 -5.98 -15.73 -5.57
CA ARG A 370 -4.97 -14.67 -5.47
C ARG A 370 -3.66 -15.27 -5.00
N LEU A 371 -2.59 -15.01 -5.74
CA LEU A 371 -1.23 -15.44 -5.44
C LEU A 371 -0.35 -14.20 -5.23
N SER A 372 0.31 -14.14 -4.08
CA SER A 372 1.41 -13.21 -3.82
C SER A 372 2.72 -13.98 -3.96
N ALA A 373 3.39 -13.83 -5.10
CA ALA A 373 4.64 -14.53 -5.37
C ALA A 373 5.73 -14.09 -4.39
N GLY A 374 6.37 -15.04 -3.75
CA GLY A 374 7.52 -14.84 -2.88
C GLY A 374 8.83 -14.75 -3.65
N ILE A 375 9.95 -14.98 -2.95
CA ILE A 375 11.29 -14.91 -3.53
C ILE A 375 11.96 -16.29 -3.67
N GLU A 376 11.20 -17.36 -3.52
CA GLU A 376 11.64 -18.75 -3.68
C GLU A 376 12.12 -18.99 -5.12
N ASP A 377 12.69 -20.15 -5.38
CA ASP A 377 12.99 -20.60 -6.73
C ASP A 377 11.69 -20.79 -7.54
N VAL A 378 11.64 -20.25 -8.75
CA VAL A 378 10.41 -20.24 -9.55
C VAL A 378 10.02 -21.63 -10.04
N GLU A 379 10.99 -22.54 -10.25
CA GLU A 379 10.70 -23.93 -10.65
C GLU A 379 10.08 -24.73 -9.50
N ASP A 380 10.55 -24.52 -8.27
CA ASP A 380 9.94 -25.12 -7.09
C ASP A 380 8.51 -24.60 -6.86
N LEU A 381 8.30 -23.30 -7.05
CA LEU A 381 6.97 -22.71 -7.00
C LEU A 381 6.05 -23.29 -8.07
N TRP A 382 6.52 -23.36 -9.32
CA TRP A 382 5.72 -23.92 -10.41
C TRP A 382 5.34 -25.38 -10.13
N ALA A 383 6.31 -26.22 -9.74
CA ALA A 383 6.05 -27.63 -9.43
C ALA A 383 4.98 -27.81 -8.33
N ASP A 384 4.94 -26.92 -7.33
CA ASP A 384 3.90 -26.93 -6.30
C ASP A 384 2.54 -26.53 -6.84
N LEU A 385 2.47 -25.45 -7.63
CA LEU A 385 1.22 -24.96 -8.23
C LEU A 385 0.67 -25.94 -9.26
N GLU A 386 1.50 -26.46 -10.17
CA GLU A 386 1.10 -27.42 -11.21
C GLU A 386 0.51 -28.67 -10.59
N ARG A 387 1.17 -29.25 -9.58
CA ARG A 387 0.64 -30.39 -8.81
C ARG A 387 -0.69 -30.06 -8.13
N ALA A 388 -0.90 -28.84 -7.66
CA ALA A 388 -2.15 -28.46 -7.02
C ALA A 388 -3.29 -28.21 -8.04
N LEU A 389 -2.96 -27.92 -9.29
CA LEU A 389 -3.90 -27.77 -10.42
C LEU A 389 -4.39 -29.13 -10.98
N GLU A 390 -3.64 -30.22 -10.78
CA GLU A 390 -4.07 -31.61 -11.11
C GLU A 390 -5.24 -32.08 -10.20
#